data_e338a128bc3f91bbb0fb20d1995d3800
#
_entry.id   e338a128bc3f91bbb0fb20d1995d3800
#
_cell.length_a   1.000
_cell.length_b   1.000
_cell.length_c   1.000
_cell.angle_alpha   90.00
_cell.angle_beta   90.00
_cell.angle_gamma   90.00
#
_symmetry.space_group_name_H-M   'P 1'
#
loop_
_entity.id
_entity.type
_entity.pdbx_description
1 polymer ?
#
loop_
_entity_poly.entity_id
_entity_poly.type
_entity_poly.pdbx_seq_one_letter_code
_entity_poly.pdbx_strand_id
1 'polypeptide(L)'
;MSLPPDHLDAVARTVHEALRAWAAAHGQRDIPAWDEAPDWMHASTRESVRHALEHDAPDGRTQHDQWLSQKARDGWTLGPVKDAAAKTHPLMVPYDDLPEWERRKDALINALTRALV
;
A
#
# COMPACT_ATOMS: atom_id res chain seq x y z
N MET A 1 0.32 -17.68 6.87
CA MET A 1 1.58 -18.12 6.23
C MET A 1 2.62 -17.02 6.43
N SER A 2 3.86 -17.38 6.75
CA SER A 2 4.93 -16.41 6.82
C SER A 2 6.02 -16.76 5.78
N LEU A 3 6.68 -15.72 5.27
CA LEU A 3 7.72 -15.84 4.27
C LEU A 3 9.09 -15.61 4.90
N PRO A 4 10.15 -16.24 4.39
CA PRO A 4 11.50 -15.84 4.76
C PRO A 4 11.72 -14.35 4.45
N PRO A 5 12.57 -13.64 5.23
CA PRO A 5 12.78 -12.19 5.04
C PRO A 5 13.18 -11.79 3.62
N ASP A 6 14.04 -12.53 2.96
CA ASP A 6 14.46 -12.20 1.59
C ASP A 6 13.33 -12.35 0.59
N HIS A 7 12.50 -13.40 0.75
CA HIS A 7 11.35 -13.61 -0.12
C HIS A 7 10.29 -12.52 0.14
N LEU A 8 10.04 -12.19 1.39
CA LEU A 8 9.12 -11.10 1.75
C LEU A 8 9.57 -9.80 1.10
N ASP A 9 10.85 -9.47 1.16
CA ASP A 9 11.39 -8.25 0.54
C ASP A 9 11.25 -8.26 -0.98
N ALA A 10 11.45 -9.40 -1.63
CA ALA A 10 11.28 -9.52 -3.08
C ALA A 10 9.82 -9.28 -3.47
N VAL A 11 8.87 -9.85 -2.73
CA VAL A 11 7.44 -9.64 -2.97
C VAL A 11 7.08 -8.19 -2.71
N ALA A 12 7.53 -7.62 -1.59
CA ALA A 12 7.24 -6.23 -1.25
C ALA A 12 7.80 -5.25 -2.29
N ARG A 13 9.02 -5.45 -2.76
CA ARG A 13 9.61 -4.64 -3.83
C ARG A 13 8.75 -4.71 -5.09
N THR A 14 8.33 -5.89 -5.49
CA THR A 14 7.51 -6.08 -6.68
C THR A 14 6.16 -5.39 -6.55
N VAL A 15 5.51 -5.55 -5.40
CA VAL A 15 4.25 -4.88 -5.11
C VAL A 15 4.43 -3.36 -5.16
N HIS A 16 5.46 -2.83 -4.50
CA HIS A 16 5.72 -1.38 -4.50
C HIS A 16 5.89 -0.85 -5.93
N GLU A 17 6.70 -1.51 -6.76
CA GLU A 17 6.96 -1.04 -8.12
C GLU A 17 5.72 -1.16 -9.01
N ALA A 18 4.89 -2.17 -8.81
CA ALA A 18 3.62 -2.29 -9.52
C ALA A 18 2.64 -1.19 -9.13
N LEU A 19 2.53 -0.88 -7.84
CA LEU A 19 1.69 0.23 -7.37
C LEU A 19 2.19 1.57 -7.88
N ARG A 20 3.49 1.75 -7.93
CA ARG A 20 4.11 2.96 -8.48
C ARG A 20 3.74 3.13 -9.95
N ALA A 21 3.83 2.07 -10.73
CA ALA A 21 3.47 2.09 -12.15
C ALA A 21 1.97 2.36 -12.35
N TRP A 22 1.11 1.73 -11.56
CA TRP A 22 -0.34 1.93 -11.61
C TRP A 22 -0.70 3.38 -11.28
N ALA A 23 -0.11 3.92 -10.21
CA ALA A 23 -0.33 5.30 -9.81
C ALA A 23 0.12 6.28 -10.89
N ALA A 24 1.29 6.06 -11.51
CA ALA A 24 1.80 6.89 -12.59
C ALA A 24 0.87 6.88 -13.81
N ALA A 25 0.28 5.74 -14.13
CA ALA A 25 -0.69 5.62 -15.23
C ALA A 25 -1.95 6.45 -14.96
N HIS A 26 -2.24 6.78 -13.71
CA HIS A 26 -3.36 7.61 -13.30
C HIS A 26 -2.96 9.02 -12.89
N GLY A 27 -1.75 9.44 -13.23
CA GLY A 27 -1.29 10.82 -13.02
C GLY A 27 -0.56 11.08 -11.71
N GLN A 28 -0.44 10.09 -10.82
CA GLN A 28 0.29 10.24 -9.55
C GLN A 28 1.73 9.78 -9.73
N ARG A 29 2.68 10.73 -9.71
CA ARG A 29 4.08 10.45 -10.03
C ARG A 29 5.05 10.76 -8.88
N ASP A 30 4.55 10.90 -7.67
CA ASP A 30 5.33 11.26 -6.50
C ASP A 30 5.84 10.07 -5.69
N ILE A 31 5.52 8.84 -6.10
CA ILE A 31 5.97 7.64 -5.40
C ILE A 31 7.42 7.35 -5.81
N PRO A 32 8.37 7.30 -4.86
CA PRO A 32 9.76 7.01 -5.19
C PRO A 32 9.96 5.55 -5.58
N ALA A 33 11.03 5.26 -6.33
CA ALA A 33 11.44 3.89 -6.59
C ALA A 33 11.81 3.20 -5.26
N TRP A 34 11.69 1.88 -5.22
CA TRP A 34 11.96 1.10 -4.00
C TRP A 34 13.32 1.42 -3.39
N ASP A 35 14.37 1.49 -4.22
CA ASP A 35 15.73 1.72 -3.72
C ASP A 35 15.94 3.14 -3.18
N GLU A 36 15.07 4.08 -3.52
CA GLU A 36 15.11 5.47 -3.05
C GLU A 36 14.06 5.75 -1.96
N ALA A 37 13.18 4.79 -1.70
CA ALA A 37 12.11 4.97 -0.73
C ALA A 37 12.66 4.90 0.71
N PRO A 38 12.10 5.69 1.63
CA PRO A 38 12.53 5.66 3.03
C PRO A 38 12.13 4.36 3.72
N ASP A 39 12.79 4.05 4.83
CA ASP A 39 12.54 2.81 5.57
C ASP A 39 11.10 2.62 6.00
N TRP A 40 10.41 3.71 6.38
CA TRP A 40 9.01 3.62 6.79
C TRP A 40 8.10 3.16 5.64
N MET A 41 8.45 3.50 4.41
CA MET A 41 7.68 3.10 3.23
C MET A 41 7.91 1.61 2.92
N HIS A 42 9.14 1.15 3.06
CA HIS A 42 9.45 -0.29 2.96
C HIS A 42 8.67 -1.09 4.01
N ALA A 43 8.69 -0.64 5.26
CA ALA A 43 7.96 -1.29 6.35
C ALA A 43 6.46 -1.32 6.11
N SER A 44 5.90 -0.24 5.60
CA SER A 44 4.49 -0.14 5.24
C SER A 44 4.12 -1.17 4.16
N THR A 45 4.94 -1.29 3.13
CA THR A 45 4.69 -2.26 2.05
C THR A 45 4.79 -3.69 2.55
N ARG A 46 5.79 -4.01 3.41
CA ARG A 46 5.89 -5.35 4.01
C ARG A 46 4.66 -5.70 4.84
N GLU A 47 4.15 -4.74 5.61
CA GLU A 47 2.94 -4.95 6.41
C GLU A 47 1.72 -5.22 5.52
N SER A 48 1.59 -4.50 4.42
CA SER A 48 0.53 -4.73 3.44
C SER A 48 0.61 -6.13 2.83
N VAL A 49 1.82 -6.59 2.50
CA VAL A 49 2.03 -7.94 1.96
C VAL A 49 1.66 -9.00 3.01
N ARG A 50 2.10 -8.83 4.26
CA ARG A 50 1.74 -9.76 5.33
C ARG A 50 0.23 -9.85 5.54
N HIS A 51 -0.44 -8.70 5.49
CA HIS A 51 -1.90 -8.67 5.59
C HIS A 51 -2.57 -9.45 4.45
N ALA A 52 -2.10 -9.27 3.22
CA ALA A 52 -2.62 -9.98 2.06
C ALA A 52 -2.40 -11.49 2.15
N LEU A 53 -1.31 -11.92 2.78
CA LEU A 53 -1.05 -13.35 3.01
C LEU A 53 -2.05 -13.97 4.00
N GLU A 54 -2.53 -13.18 4.95
CA GLU A 54 -3.42 -13.64 6.02
C GLU A 54 -4.90 -13.47 5.66
N HIS A 55 -5.22 -12.57 4.72
CA HIS A 55 -6.59 -12.20 4.39
C HIS A 55 -6.79 -12.20 2.88
N ASP A 56 -7.49 -13.23 2.38
CA ASP A 56 -7.83 -13.29 0.95
C ASP A 56 -9.06 -12.42 0.69
N ALA A 57 -8.81 -11.18 0.28
CA ALA A 57 -9.85 -10.19 0.05
C ALA A 57 -9.64 -9.53 -1.32
N PRO A 58 -10.17 -10.14 -2.39
CA PRO A 58 -9.89 -9.71 -3.75
C PRO A 58 -10.45 -8.32 -4.10
N ASP A 59 -11.43 -7.81 -3.35
CA ASP A 59 -11.96 -6.46 -3.59
C ASP A 59 -11.09 -5.32 -3.04
N GLY A 60 -10.06 -5.64 -2.25
CA GLY A 60 -9.15 -4.65 -1.69
C GLY A 60 -9.64 -3.92 -0.45
N ARG A 61 -10.88 -4.13 -0.02
CA ARG A 61 -11.46 -3.41 1.13
C ARG A 61 -10.66 -3.63 2.41
N THR A 62 -10.34 -4.87 2.74
CA THR A 62 -9.57 -5.15 3.96
C THR A 62 -8.16 -4.60 3.87
N GLN A 63 -7.60 -4.53 2.67
CA GLN A 63 -6.28 -3.98 2.44
C GLN A 63 -6.26 -2.48 2.76
N HIS A 64 -7.29 -1.75 2.32
CA HIS A 64 -7.41 -0.33 2.64
C HIS A 64 -7.63 -0.11 4.14
N ASP A 65 -8.47 -0.94 4.77
CA ASP A 65 -8.73 -0.85 6.20
C ASP A 65 -7.43 -1.09 7.01
N GLN A 66 -6.60 -2.02 6.59
CA GLN A 66 -5.29 -2.27 7.21
C GLN A 66 -4.39 -1.03 7.06
N TRP A 67 -4.35 -0.44 5.86
CA TRP A 67 -3.56 0.75 5.59
C TRP A 67 -4.02 1.93 6.46
N LEU A 68 -5.33 2.14 6.59
CA LEU A 68 -5.88 3.18 7.46
C LEU A 68 -5.45 2.98 8.92
N SER A 69 -5.52 1.74 9.42
CA SER A 69 -5.13 1.41 10.79
C SER A 69 -3.65 1.67 11.02
N GLN A 70 -2.80 1.31 10.08
CA GLN A 70 -1.36 1.55 10.14
C GLN A 70 -1.06 3.06 10.17
N LYS A 71 -1.67 3.81 9.27
CA LYS A 71 -1.44 5.26 9.21
C LYS A 71 -1.91 5.96 10.48
N ALA A 72 -3.08 5.60 11.00
CA ALA A 72 -3.59 6.17 12.25
C ALA A 72 -2.66 5.84 13.43
N ARG A 73 -2.17 4.61 13.51
CA ARG A 73 -1.21 4.19 14.53
C ARG A 73 0.07 5.01 14.47
N ASP A 74 0.52 5.36 13.26
CA ASP A 74 1.75 6.14 13.05
C ASP A 74 1.51 7.66 13.15
N GLY A 75 0.30 8.09 13.51
CA GLY A 75 -0.03 9.49 13.75
C GLY A 75 -0.48 10.28 12.54
N TRP A 76 -0.78 9.62 11.43
CA TRP A 76 -1.29 10.30 10.24
C TRP A 76 -2.76 10.67 10.38
N THR A 77 -3.14 11.77 9.74
CA THR A 77 -4.53 12.27 9.72
C THR A 77 -4.94 12.64 8.30
N LEU A 78 -6.25 12.76 8.10
CA LEU A 78 -6.81 13.22 6.84
C LEU A 78 -6.41 14.69 6.61
N GLY A 79 -5.93 14.97 5.41
CA GLY A 79 -5.60 16.33 4.99
C GLY A 79 -5.70 16.44 3.47
N PRO A 80 -5.78 17.66 2.94
CA PRO A 80 -6.00 17.87 1.50
C PRO A 80 -4.80 17.50 0.63
N VAL A 81 -3.61 17.41 1.23
CA VAL A 81 -2.35 17.14 0.53
C VAL A 81 -1.61 16.01 1.23
N LYS A 82 -0.97 15.15 0.44
CA LYS A 82 -0.07 14.12 0.96
C LYS A 82 1.23 14.79 1.41
N ASP A 83 1.48 14.81 2.72
CA ASP A 83 2.64 15.47 3.32
C ASP A 83 3.21 14.60 4.43
N ALA A 84 4.36 13.98 4.18
CA ALA A 84 5.00 13.08 5.15
C ALA A 84 5.50 13.83 6.38
N ALA A 85 5.94 15.08 6.24
CA ALA A 85 6.42 15.86 7.38
C ALA A 85 5.27 16.23 8.33
N ALA A 86 4.11 16.60 7.80
CA ALA A 86 2.92 16.94 8.57
C ALA A 86 2.09 15.68 8.91
N LYS A 87 2.39 14.55 8.29
CA LYS A 87 1.64 13.29 8.41
C LYS A 87 0.17 13.45 8.03
N THR A 88 -0.08 14.06 6.88
CA THR A 88 -1.42 14.17 6.31
C THR A 88 -1.51 13.39 5.02
N HIS A 89 -2.71 12.85 4.75
CA HIS A 89 -2.94 12.09 3.53
C HIS A 89 -4.41 12.21 3.10
N PRO A 90 -4.68 12.55 1.82
CA PRO A 90 -6.06 12.74 1.36
C PRO A 90 -6.86 11.44 1.23
N LEU A 91 -6.21 10.29 1.20
CA LEU A 91 -6.86 8.99 1.08
C LEU A 91 -7.23 8.36 2.43
N MET A 92 -7.07 9.08 3.54
CA MET A 92 -7.51 8.60 4.85
C MET A 92 -9.02 8.77 5.00
N VAL A 93 -9.75 8.09 4.14
CA VAL A 93 -11.21 8.06 4.06
C VAL A 93 -11.68 6.62 3.96
N PRO A 94 -12.97 6.32 4.22
CA PRO A 94 -13.49 4.97 4.04
C PRO A 94 -13.30 4.46 2.60
N TYR A 95 -13.15 3.15 2.46
CA TYR A 95 -12.93 2.51 1.17
C TYR A 95 -13.95 2.95 0.10
N ASP A 96 -15.22 3.07 0.48
CA ASP A 96 -16.28 3.43 -0.45
C ASP A 96 -16.17 4.87 -0.98
N ASP A 97 -15.38 5.72 -0.31
CA ASP A 97 -15.16 7.11 -0.73
C ASP A 97 -13.93 7.26 -1.63
N LEU A 98 -13.20 6.19 -1.88
CA LEU A 98 -12.03 6.22 -2.77
C LEU A 98 -12.44 6.27 -4.23
N PRO A 99 -11.65 6.95 -5.10
CA PRO A 99 -11.81 6.79 -6.55
C PRO A 99 -11.61 5.33 -6.95
N GLU A 100 -12.23 4.94 -8.06
CA GLU A 100 -12.18 3.55 -8.52
C GLU A 100 -10.74 3.05 -8.72
N TRP A 101 -9.85 3.86 -9.30
CA TRP A 101 -8.47 3.44 -9.55
C TRP A 101 -7.69 3.22 -8.25
N GLU A 102 -8.04 3.95 -7.18
CA GLU A 102 -7.45 3.73 -5.85
C GLU A 102 -7.94 2.42 -5.24
N ARG A 103 -9.25 2.11 -5.39
CA ARG A 103 -9.79 0.83 -4.92
C ARG A 103 -9.13 -0.35 -5.64
N ARG A 104 -8.90 -0.21 -6.95
CA ARG A 104 -8.22 -1.24 -7.74
C ARG A 104 -6.75 -1.41 -7.33
N LYS A 105 -6.12 -0.34 -6.91
CA LYS A 105 -4.75 -0.40 -6.38
C LYS A 105 -4.68 -1.30 -5.15
N ASP A 106 -5.65 -1.19 -4.24
CA ASP A 106 -5.71 -2.05 -3.06
C ASP A 106 -5.96 -3.52 -3.45
N ALA A 107 -6.83 -3.77 -4.41
CA ALA A 107 -7.06 -5.12 -4.93
C ALA A 107 -5.80 -5.70 -5.57
N LEU A 108 -5.00 -4.87 -6.21
CA LEU A 108 -3.75 -5.28 -6.85
C LEU A 108 -2.74 -5.81 -5.82
N ILE A 109 -2.67 -5.23 -4.64
CA ILE A 109 -1.79 -5.71 -3.57
C ILE A 109 -2.11 -7.17 -3.23
N ASN A 110 -3.39 -7.47 -3.04
CA ASN A 110 -3.83 -8.84 -2.75
C ASN A 110 -3.49 -9.79 -3.91
N ALA A 111 -3.83 -9.42 -5.13
CA ALA A 111 -3.61 -10.26 -6.31
C ALA A 111 -2.13 -10.55 -6.55
N LEU A 112 -1.28 -9.54 -6.48
CA LEU A 112 0.16 -9.70 -6.69
C LEU A 112 0.80 -10.55 -5.60
N THR A 113 0.45 -10.29 -4.34
CA THR A 113 1.00 -11.05 -3.23
C THR A 113 0.70 -12.54 -3.41
N ARG A 114 -0.55 -12.88 -3.72
CA ARG A 114 -0.94 -14.27 -3.90
C ARG A 114 -0.33 -14.93 -5.13
N ALA A 115 -0.08 -14.16 -6.18
CA ALA A 115 0.56 -14.67 -7.39
C ALA A 115 2.06 -14.94 -7.18
N LEU A 116 2.70 -14.24 -6.25
CA LEU A 116 4.16 -14.29 -6.06
C LEU A 116 4.62 -15.18 -4.92
N VAL A 117 3.72 -15.78 -4.18
CA VAL A 117 4.09 -16.65 -3.05
C VAL A 117 3.98 -18.14 -3.33
#